data_911167e08f0049c554c8c8edb36a640d
#
_entry.id   911167e08f0049c554c8c8edb36a640d
#
_cell.length_a   1.000
_cell.length_b   1.000
_cell.length_c   1.000
_cell.angle_alpha   90.00
_cell.angle_beta   90.00
_cell.angle_gamma   90.00
#
_symmetry.space_group_name_H-M   'P 1'
#
loop_
_entity.id
_entity.type
_entity.pdbx_description
1 polymer ?
#
loop_
_entity_poly.entity_id
_entity_poly.type
_entity_poly.pdbx_seq_one_letter_code
_entity_poly.pdbx_strand_id
1 'polypeptide(L)' 'MKSCDIRHIEDKDSFRWKWVHKRDDGTSEESAESYGLFYECVVAARECGFEPQLKTN' A
#
# COMPACT_ATOMS: atom_id res chain seq x y z
N MET A 1 12.63 4.50 -9.39
CA MET A 1 11.86 4.32 -8.15
C MET A 1 10.50 3.73 -8.49
N LYS A 2 10.11 2.67 -7.80
CA LYS A 2 8.85 1.98 -8.10
C LYS A 2 7.71 2.63 -7.33
N SER A 3 6.59 2.83 -8.00
CA SER A 3 5.42 3.41 -7.36
C SER A 3 4.48 2.31 -6.87
N CYS A 4 3.68 2.62 -5.88
CA CYS A 4 2.65 1.71 -5.40
C CYS A 4 1.40 2.51 -5.01
N ASP A 5 0.29 1.80 -4.89
CA ASP A 5 -0.97 2.40 -4.46
C ASP A 5 -1.26 1.96 -3.04
N ILE A 6 -1.82 2.86 -2.26
CA ILE A 6 -2.29 2.52 -0.93
C ILE A 6 -3.76 2.18 -1.04
N ARG A 7 -4.11 0.97 -0.63
CA ARG A 7 -5.49 0.51 -0.70
C ARG A 7 -6.10 0.42 0.69
N HIS A 8 -7.33 0.81 0.77
CA HIS A 8 -8.12 0.76 1.98
C HIS A 8 -8.85 -0.57 2.03
N ILE A 9 -8.70 -1.29 3.15
CA ILE A 9 -9.38 -2.56 3.35
C ILE A 9 -10.33 -2.42 4.53
N GLU A 10 -11.58 -2.75 4.30
CA GLU A 10 -12.57 -2.70 5.34
C GLU A 10 -12.75 -4.11 5.92
N ASP A 11 -12.39 -4.26 7.18
CA ASP A 11 -12.61 -5.49 7.92
C ASP A 11 -13.76 -5.27 8.88
N LYS A 12 -14.26 -6.34 9.50
CA LYS A 12 -15.51 -6.33 10.29
C LYS A 12 -15.67 -5.16 11.24
N ASP A 13 -14.61 -4.80 11.95
CA ASP A 13 -14.68 -3.76 12.97
C ASP A 13 -13.57 -2.73 12.85
N SER A 14 -12.77 -2.79 11.78
CA SER A 14 -11.64 -1.88 11.68
C SER A 14 -11.31 -1.61 10.23
N PHE A 15 -10.65 -0.49 10.02
CA PHE A 15 -10.12 -0.13 8.72
C PHE A 15 -8.63 -0.44 8.72
N ARG A 16 -8.18 -1.05 7.64
CA ARG A 16 -6.76 -1.37 7.49
C ARG A 16 -6.29 -0.91 6.12
N TRP A 17 -4.99 -0.84 5.97
CA TRP A 17 -4.36 -0.30 4.77
C TRP A 17 -3.34 -1.30 4.25
N LYS A 18 -3.24 -1.39 2.92
CA LYS A 18 -2.21 -2.19 2.25
C LYS A 18 -1.66 -1.40 1.09
N TRP A 19 -0.41 -1.67 0.74
CA TRP A 19 0.15 -1.11 -0.49
C TRP A 19 0.16 -2.19 -1.55
N VAL A 20 -0.01 -1.77 -2.82
CA VAL A 20 -0.02 -2.66 -3.97
C VAL A 20 0.85 -2.03 -5.06
N HIS A 21 1.79 -2.79 -5.58
CA HIS A 21 2.62 -2.36 -6.69
C HIS A 21 2.31 -3.24 -7.91
N LYS A 22 1.94 -2.62 -9.02
CA LYS A 22 1.69 -3.33 -10.26
C LYS A 22 2.96 -3.39 -11.08
N ARG A 23 3.33 -4.58 -11.50
CA ARG A 23 4.49 -4.78 -12.34
C ARG A 23 4.13 -4.65 -13.81
N ASP A 24 5.16 -4.41 -14.64
CA ASP A 24 4.94 -4.25 -16.08
C ASP A 24 4.48 -5.52 -16.77
N ASP A 25 4.75 -6.67 -16.17
CA ASP A 25 4.37 -7.95 -16.75
C ASP A 25 2.92 -8.37 -16.46
N GLY A 26 2.17 -7.50 -15.79
CA GLY A 26 0.77 -7.76 -15.47
C GLY A 26 0.54 -8.36 -14.10
N THR A 27 1.60 -8.70 -13.36
CA THR A 27 1.47 -9.20 -12.00
C THR A 27 1.48 -8.04 -11.02
N SER A 28 1.13 -8.33 -9.77
CA SER A 28 1.16 -7.31 -8.73
C SER A 28 1.78 -7.88 -7.47
N GLU A 29 2.39 -6.97 -6.70
CA GLU A 29 2.97 -7.30 -5.41
C GLU A 29 2.25 -6.50 -4.35
N GLU A 30 1.83 -7.16 -3.29
CA GLU A 30 1.11 -6.52 -2.20
C GLU A 30 1.90 -6.62 -0.91
N SER A 31 1.59 -5.74 0.05
CA SER A 31 2.20 -5.84 1.36
C SER A 31 1.81 -7.17 2.01
N ALA A 32 2.78 -7.77 2.73
CA ALA A 32 2.53 -9.03 3.43
C ALA A 32 1.58 -8.84 4.60
N GLU A 33 1.50 -7.63 5.12
CA GLU A 33 0.67 -7.30 6.26
C GLU A 33 -0.26 -6.16 5.94
N SER A 34 -1.33 -6.02 6.70
CA SER A 34 -2.17 -4.84 6.66
C SER A 34 -1.83 -3.97 7.86
N TYR A 35 -2.06 -2.69 7.72
CA TYR A 35 -1.66 -1.70 8.73
C TYR A 35 -2.88 -0.95 9.24
N GLY A 36 -2.91 -0.74 10.55
CA GLY A 36 -4.02 -0.05 11.18
C GLY A 36 -4.04 1.46 10.93
N LEU A 37 -2.88 2.03 10.58
CA LEU A 37 -2.77 3.44 10.30
C LEU A 37 -2.25 3.65 8.89
N PHE A 38 -2.81 4.64 8.23
CA PHE A 38 -2.38 5.00 6.87
C PHE A 38 -0.89 5.30 6.84
N TYR A 39 -0.42 6.05 7.82
CA TYR A 39 0.98 6.42 7.90
C TYR A 39 1.90 5.21 8.01
N GLU A 40 1.50 4.22 8.79
CA GLU A 40 2.28 3.00 8.93
C GLU A 40 2.45 2.28 7.60
N CYS A 41 1.37 2.26 6.81
CA CYS A 41 1.42 1.63 5.48
C CYS A 41 2.37 2.39 4.56
N VAL A 42 2.35 3.71 4.60
CA VAL A 42 3.24 4.54 3.80
C VAL A 42 4.70 4.27 4.15
N VAL A 43 5.01 4.23 5.44
CA VAL A 43 6.37 3.97 5.88
C VAL A 43 6.82 2.58 5.45
N ALA A 44 5.96 1.59 5.61
CA ALA A 44 6.29 0.22 5.23
C ALA A 44 6.57 0.11 3.73
N ALA A 45 5.78 0.79 2.91
CA ALA A 45 6.00 0.78 1.47
C ALA A 45 7.35 1.39 1.11
N ARG A 46 7.71 2.49 1.76
CA ARG A 46 8.98 3.15 1.52
C ARG A 46 10.16 2.27 1.93
N GLU A 47 10.01 1.55 3.02
CA GLU A 47 11.05 0.64 3.48
C GLU A 47 11.26 -0.51 2.49
N CYS A 48 10.24 -0.86 1.73
CA CYS A 48 10.34 -1.87 0.69
C CYS A 48 10.84 -1.30 -0.63
N GLY A 49 11.12 -0.01 -0.70
CA GLY A 49 11.63 0.63 -1.89
C GLY A 49 10.57 1.16 -2.83
N PHE A 50 9.34 1.25 -2.37
CA PHE A 50 8.25 1.78 -3.18
C PHE A 50 7.91 3.20 -2.77
N GLU A 51 7.41 3.97 -3.73
CA GLU A 51 6.95 5.33 -3.48
C GLU A 51 5.43 5.34 -3.58
N PRO A 52 4.72 5.48 -2.46
CA PRO A 52 3.25 5.49 -2.49
C PRO A 52 2.72 6.69 -3.28
N GLN A 53 1.74 6.42 -4.12
CA GLN A 53 1.04 7.47 -4.86
C GLN A 53 -0.08 7.99 -4.00
N LEU A 54 0.13 9.14 -3.40
CA LEU A 54 -0.89 9.76 -2.55
C LEU A 54 -1.74 10.67 -3.42
N LYS A 55 -2.96 10.21 -3.66
CA LYS A 55 -3.89 11.02 -4.45
C LYS A 55 -4.57 12.02 -3.52
N THR A 56 -4.36 13.28 -3.82
CA THR A 56 -5.10 14.34 -3.14
C THR A 56 -6.14 14.88 -4.10
N ASN A 57 -7.33 15.02 -3.61
CA ASN A 57 -8.39 15.66 -4.40
C ASN A 57 -8.37 17.15 -4.18
#